data_90e9704b39fa871223f4f8162cb2e699
#
_entry.id   90e9704b39fa871223f4f8162cb2e699
#
_cell.length_a   1.000
_cell.length_b   1.000
_cell.length_c   1.000
_cell.angle_alpha   90.00
_cell.angle_beta   90.00
_cell.angle_gamma   90.00
#
_symmetry.space_group_name_H-M   'P 1'
#
loop_
_entity.id
_entity.type
_entity.pdbx_description
1 polymer ?
#
loop_
_entity_poly.entity_id
_entity_poly.type
_entity_poly.pdbx_seq_one_letter_code
_entity_poly.pdbx_strand_id
1 'polypeptide(L)'
;MKKKSVIAINLCLIASIVTLFGNKIYMLYIGDCHQLWEEAQTHYVNRQYEKARELLEKIARIDTAHHAQYLTGDMYLKGLGGEIDYDKALKLFHQSAAGGNTYAENNIGFMYTYGLGVTKDYSQSFQMVEQSCHSRKSRSSNWYGEPL
;
A
#
# COMPACT_ATOMS: atom_id res chain seq x y z
N MET A 1 30.71 -35.64 23.67
CA MET A 1 29.38 -35.59 23.01
C MET A 1 28.37 -34.59 23.63
N LYS A 2 28.62 -33.98 24.78
CA LYS A 2 27.65 -33.10 25.48
C LYS A 2 27.57 -31.64 24.97
N LYS A 3 28.60 -31.11 24.30
CA LYS A 3 28.61 -29.70 23.84
C LYS A 3 27.71 -29.39 22.63
N LYS A 4 27.52 -30.35 21.71
CA LYS A 4 26.65 -30.17 20.52
C LYS A 4 25.14 -30.12 20.89
N SER A 5 24.74 -30.83 21.96
CA SER A 5 23.37 -30.87 22.42
C SER A 5 22.92 -29.53 23.05
N VAL A 6 23.81 -28.85 23.79
CA VAL A 6 23.53 -27.57 24.45
C VAL A 6 23.40 -26.44 23.44
N ILE A 7 24.21 -26.46 22.37
CA ILE A 7 24.14 -25.46 21.29
C ILE A 7 22.81 -25.58 20.52
N ALA A 8 22.35 -26.79 20.21
CA ALA A 8 21.09 -27.03 19.53
C ALA A 8 19.86 -26.57 20.36
N ILE A 9 19.90 -26.81 21.68
CA ILE A 9 18.83 -26.37 22.59
C ILE A 9 18.78 -24.85 22.69
N ASN A 10 19.94 -24.18 22.76
CA ASN A 10 20.00 -22.73 22.77
C ASN A 10 19.51 -22.09 21.46
N LEU A 11 19.81 -22.69 20.31
CA LEU A 11 19.32 -22.21 19.00
C LEU A 11 17.80 -22.35 18.87
N CYS A 12 17.22 -23.45 19.36
CA CYS A 12 15.76 -23.62 19.38
C CYS A 12 15.07 -22.63 20.33
N LEU A 13 15.66 -22.36 21.50
CA LEU A 13 15.14 -21.36 22.43
C LEU A 13 15.22 -19.95 21.86
N ILE A 14 16.32 -19.58 21.21
CA ILE A 14 16.47 -18.27 20.55
C ILE A 14 15.46 -18.15 19.40
N ALA A 15 15.29 -19.17 18.57
CA ALA A 15 14.30 -19.19 17.51
C ALA A 15 12.86 -19.04 18.05
N SER A 16 12.53 -19.73 19.15
CA SER A 16 11.21 -19.61 19.80
C SER A 16 10.98 -18.22 20.40
N ILE A 17 12.00 -17.62 20.98
CA ILE A 17 11.93 -16.27 21.54
C ILE A 17 11.75 -15.26 20.40
N VAL A 18 12.51 -15.37 19.31
CA VAL A 18 12.40 -14.49 18.15
C VAL A 18 11.01 -14.58 17.49
N THR A 19 10.43 -15.79 17.38
CA THR A 19 9.07 -15.96 16.86
C THR A 19 7.99 -15.40 17.77
N LEU A 20 8.12 -15.61 19.09
CA LEU A 20 7.16 -15.08 20.07
C LEU A 20 7.24 -13.55 20.19
N PHE A 21 8.42 -12.98 20.25
CA PHE A 21 8.60 -11.52 20.30
C PHE A 21 8.30 -10.87 18.94
N GLY A 22 8.68 -11.50 17.83
CA GLY A 22 8.36 -11.04 16.49
C GLY A 22 6.86 -10.99 16.24
N ASN A 23 6.11 -12.03 16.61
CA ASN A 23 4.65 -12.05 16.53
C ASN A 23 4.00 -10.98 17.43
N LYS A 24 4.51 -10.77 18.65
CA LYS A 24 3.96 -9.75 19.56
C LYS A 24 4.23 -8.34 19.05
N ILE A 25 5.44 -8.07 18.54
CA ILE A 25 5.81 -6.79 17.92
C ILE A 25 4.99 -6.56 16.65
N TYR A 26 4.83 -7.60 15.81
CA TYR A 26 4.02 -7.54 14.60
C TYR A 26 2.55 -7.27 14.89
N MET A 27 1.97 -7.91 15.92
CA MET A 27 0.58 -7.69 16.34
C MET A 27 0.37 -6.29 16.95
N LEU A 28 1.32 -5.76 17.72
CA LEU A 28 1.28 -4.37 18.20
C LEU A 28 1.35 -3.39 17.04
N TYR A 29 2.24 -3.63 16.08
CA TYR A 29 2.43 -2.78 14.90
C TYR A 29 1.18 -2.75 13.99
N ILE A 30 0.51 -3.91 13.78
CA ILE A 30 -0.76 -3.98 13.03
C ILE A 30 -1.88 -3.27 13.80
N GLY A 31 -1.95 -3.42 15.12
CA GLY A 31 -2.95 -2.73 15.94
C GLY A 31 -2.82 -1.21 15.83
N ASP A 32 -1.61 -0.70 15.91
CA ASP A 32 -1.32 0.72 15.74
C ASP A 32 -1.69 1.22 14.34
N CYS A 33 -1.40 0.43 13.29
CA CYS A 33 -1.76 0.79 11.92
C CYS A 33 -3.27 0.83 11.69
N HIS A 34 -4.03 -0.10 12.28
CA HIS A 34 -5.48 -0.12 12.19
C HIS A 34 -6.09 1.11 12.86
N GLN A 35 -5.62 1.45 14.06
CA GLN A 35 -6.09 2.63 14.77
C GLN A 35 -5.77 3.93 14.01
N LEU A 36 -4.56 4.05 13.47
CA LEU A 36 -4.17 5.19 12.63
C LEU A 36 -5.02 5.30 11.37
N TRP A 37 -5.42 4.16 10.79
CA TRP A 37 -6.29 4.10 9.62
C TRP A 37 -7.69 4.63 9.92
N GLU A 38 -8.33 4.17 10.99
CA GLU A 38 -9.66 4.64 11.43
C GLU A 38 -9.65 6.14 11.74
N GLU A 39 -8.59 6.61 12.40
CA GLU A 39 -8.41 8.02 12.71
C GLU A 39 -8.26 8.84 11.42
N ALA A 40 -7.43 8.38 10.48
CA ALA A 40 -7.24 9.03 9.19
C ALA A 40 -8.53 9.13 8.38
N GLN A 41 -9.32 8.05 8.35
CA GLN A 41 -10.64 8.06 7.69
C GLN A 41 -11.60 9.06 8.34
N THR A 42 -11.63 9.11 9.66
CA THR A 42 -12.47 10.06 10.41
C THR A 42 -12.11 11.50 10.06
N HIS A 43 -10.82 11.82 10.02
CA HIS A 43 -10.36 13.14 9.60
C HIS A 43 -10.68 13.43 8.14
N TYR A 44 -10.54 12.45 7.26
CA TYR A 44 -10.87 12.61 5.84
C TYR A 44 -12.35 12.93 5.61
N VAL A 45 -13.27 12.19 6.26
CA VAL A 45 -14.71 12.42 6.19
C VAL A 45 -15.08 13.80 6.74
N ASN A 46 -14.44 14.22 7.81
CA ASN A 46 -14.64 15.55 8.43
C ASN A 46 -13.94 16.69 7.67
N ARG A 47 -13.37 16.42 6.48
CA ARG A 47 -12.63 17.37 5.64
C ARG A 47 -11.40 18.00 6.31
N GLN A 48 -10.89 17.37 7.34
CA GLN A 48 -9.65 17.75 8.02
C GLN A 48 -8.45 17.13 7.28
N TYR A 49 -8.27 17.53 6.02
CA TYR A 49 -7.37 16.85 5.08
C TYR A 49 -5.90 16.91 5.48
N GLU A 50 -5.44 17.96 6.16
CA GLU A 50 -4.06 18.05 6.65
C GLU A 50 -3.73 16.91 7.61
N LYS A 51 -4.60 16.70 8.62
CA LYS A 51 -4.43 15.62 9.60
C LYS A 51 -4.57 14.23 8.96
N ALA A 52 -5.58 14.09 8.08
CA ALA A 52 -5.79 12.84 7.36
C ALA A 52 -4.55 12.46 6.55
N ARG A 53 -3.97 13.43 5.80
CA ARG A 53 -2.76 13.19 5.00
C ARG A 53 -1.56 12.83 5.85
N GLU A 54 -1.33 13.53 6.97
CA GLU A 54 -0.23 13.20 7.88
C GLU A 54 -0.30 11.76 8.41
N LEU A 55 -1.49 11.31 8.81
CA LEU A 55 -1.72 9.94 9.29
C LEU A 55 -1.56 8.90 8.17
N LEU A 56 -2.13 9.18 6.99
CA LEU A 56 -2.00 8.31 5.82
C LEU A 56 -0.56 8.20 5.33
N GLU A 57 0.25 9.27 5.39
CA GLU A 57 1.67 9.22 5.07
C GLU A 57 2.45 8.29 6.01
N LYS A 58 2.11 8.28 7.30
CA LYS A 58 2.72 7.34 8.25
C LYS A 58 2.44 5.89 7.87
N ILE A 59 1.19 5.59 7.50
CA ILE A 59 0.77 4.25 7.09
C ILE A 59 1.36 3.88 5.71
N ALA A 60 1.39 4.81 4.76
CA ALA A 60 1.87 4.59 3.39
C ALA A 60 3.37 4.25 3.30
N ARG A 61 4.15 4.49 4.36
CA ARG A 61 5.57 4.07 4.45
C ARG A 61 5.73 2.56 4.60
N ILE A 62 4.65 1.86 4.90
CA ILE A 62 4.63 0.40 5.01
C ILE A 62 4.44 -0.18 3.62
N ASP A 63 5.35 -1.01 3.16
CA ASP A 63 5.34 -1.57 1.79
C ASP A 63 4.05 -2.32 1.44
N THR A 64 3.40 -2.94 2.41
CA THR A 64 2.15 -3.69 2.22
C THR A 64 0.89 -2.84 2.34
N ALA A 65 1.00 -1.55 2.67
CA ALA A 65 -0.14 -0.65 2.87
C ALA A 65 -0.63 -0.03 1.54
N HIS A 66 -0.87 -0.86 0.52
CA HIS A 66 -1.18 -0.41 -0.84
C HIS A 66 -2.40 0.50 -0.94
N HIS A 67 -3.41 0.31 -0.07
CA HIS A 67 -4.58 1.18 -0.05
C HIS A 67 -4.28 2.57 0.53
N ALA A 68 -3.47 2.65 1.59
CA ALA A 68 -3.01 3.92 2.14
C ALA A 68 -2.11 4.66 1.16
N GLN A 69 -1.21 3.95 0.47
CA GLN A 69 -0.38 4.51 -0.61
C GLN A 69 -1.24 5.14 -1.71
N TYR A 70 -2.30 4.45 -2.15
CA TYR A 70 -3.25 4.98 -3.13
C TYR A 70 -3.93 6.26 -2.63
N LEU A 71 -4.53 6.23 -1.42
CA LEU A 71 -5.24 7.40 -0.88
C LEU A 71 -4.30 8.59 -0.65
N THR A 72 -3.10 8.35 -0.15
CA THR A 72 -2.10 9.41 0.01
C THR A 72 -1.70 10.00 -1.35
N GLY A 73 -1.51 9.16 -2.36
CA GLY A 73 -1.24 9.59 -3.73
C GLY A 73 -2.37 10.44 -4.30
N ASP A 74 -3.63 10.06 -4.09
CA ASP A 74 -4.81 10.82 -4.51
C ASP A 74 -4.90 12.20 -3.81
N MET A 75 -4.55 12.25 -2.52
CA MET A 75 -4.47 13.52 -1.79
C MET A 75 -3.40 14.46 -2.34
N TYR A 76 -2.22 13.94 -2.70
CA TYR A 76 -1.18 14.73 -3.36
C TYR A 76 -1.58 15.17 -4.76
N LEU A 77 -2.25 14.31 -5.55
CA LEU A 77 -2.75 14.63 -6.88
C LEU A 77 -3.75 15.79 -6.86
N LYS A 78 -4.61 15.84 -5.84
CA LYS A 78 -5.69 16.81 -5.68
C LYS A 78 -5.35 18.01 -4.80
N GLY A 79 -4.19 18.02 -4.14
CA GLY A 79 -3.81 19.05 -3.18
C GLY A 79 -4.64 19.01 -1.89
N LEU A 80 -5.18 17.85 -1.52
CA LEU A 80 -5.95 17.70 -0.28
C LEU A 80 -5.01 17.66 0.93
N GLY A 81 -5.14 18.64 1.81
CA GLY A 81 -4.31 18.77 3.01
C GLY A 81 -2.94 19.40 2.76
N GLY A 82 -2.75 20.13 1.65
CA GLY A 82 -1.57 20.90 1.31
C GLY A 82 -1.39 21.08 -0.18
N GLU A 83 -0.19 21.38 -0.63
CA GLU A 83 0.09 21.61 -2.03
C GLU A 83 -0.01 20.33 -2.89
N ILE A 84 -0.32 20.53 -4.18
CA ILE A 84 -0.27 19.48 -5.19
C ILE A 84 1.19 19.06 -5.40
N ASP A 85 1.45 17.77 -5.41
CA ASP A 85 2.77 17.19 -5.66
C ASP A 85 2.60 15.95 -6.55
N TYR A 86 2.70 16.17 -7.86
CA TYR A 86 2.50 15.10 -8.84
C TYR A 86 3.59 14.02 -8.78
N ASP A 87 4.83 14.37 -8.42
CA ASP A 87 5.93 13.41 -8.32
C ASP A 87 5.69 12.43 -7.16
N LYS A 88 5.28 12.97 -5.99
CA LYS A 88 4.89 12.12 -4.86
C LYS A 88 3.65 11.29 -5.16
N ALA A 89 2.64 11.87 -5.80
CA ALA A 89 1.44 11.14 -6.20
C ALA A 89 1.79 9.95 -7.10
N LEU A 90 2.59 10.18 -8.15
CA LEU A 90 3.01 9.14 -9.09
C LEU A 90 3.80 8.02 -8.40
N LYS A 91 4.75 8.39 -7.54
CA LYS A 91 5.53 7.41 -6.77
C LYS A 91 4.64 6.51 -5.89
N LEU A 92 3.70 7.12 -5.17
CA LEU A 92 2.76 6.41 -4.31
C LEU A 92 1.80 5.51 -5.11
N PHE A 93 1.34 5.97 -6.27
CA PHE A 93 0.53 5.15 -7.16
C PHE A 93 1.31 3.95 -7.70
N HIS A 94 2.57 4.10 -8.09
CA HIS A 94 3.40 2.98 -8.51
C HIS A 94 3.60 1.96 -7.38
N GLN A 95 3.85 2.38 -6.16
CA GLN A 95 3.95 1.49 -5.01
C GLN A 95 2.64 0.74 -4.77
N SER A 96 1.51 1.44 -4.83
CA SER A 96 0.18 0.86 -4.67
C SER A 96 -0.18 -0.12 -5.79
N ALA A 97 0.14 0.23 -7.04
CA ALA A 97 -0.08 -0.61 -8.21
C ALA A 97 0.75 -1.90 -8.17
N ALA A 98 1.99 -1.85 -7.68
CA ALA A 98 2.82 -3.03 -7.46
C ALA A 98 2.16 -4.05 -6.52
N GLY A 99 1.31 -3.60 -5.59
CA GLY A 99 0.45 -4.43 -4.75
C GLY A 99 -0.87 -4.84 -5.41
N GLY A 100 -1.06 -4.54 -6.68
CA GLY A 100 -2.23 -4.89 -7.46
C GLY A 100 -3.44 -3.98 -7.23
N ASN A 101 -3.23 -2.74 -6.81
CA ASN A 101 -4.31 -1.76 -6.69
C ASN A 101 -4.65 -1.17 -8.05
N THR A 102 -5.77 -1.63 -8.63
CA THR A 102 -6.24 -1.18 -9.96
C THR A 102 -6.65 0.29 -10.02
N TYR A 103 -7.02 0.90 -8.91
CA TYR A 103 -7.29 2.34 -8.85
C TYR A 103 -6.01 3.15 -9.03
N ALA A 104 -4.90 2.66 -8.47
CA ALA A 104 -3.59 3.28 -8.66
C ALA A 104 -3.12 3.15 -10.12
N GLU A 105 -3.30 1.99 -10.75
CA GLU A 105 -3.00 1.79 -12.17
C GLU A 105 -3.78 2.78 -13.06
N ASN A 106 -5.08 2.97 -12.79
CA ASN A 106 -5.90 3.95 -13.51
C ASN A 106 -5.43 5.39 -13.30
N ASN A 107 -5.03 5.76 -12.08
CA ASN A 107 -4.52 7.11 -11.80
C ASN A 107 -3.16 7.36 -12.48
N ILE A 108 -2.30 6.35 -12.56
CA ILE A 108 -1.05 6.45 -13.35
C ILE A 108 -1.39 6.71 -14.83
N GLY A 109 -2.32 5.93 -15.41
CA GLY A 109 -2.80 6.15 -16.78
C GLY A 109 -3.36 7.56 -16.99
N PHE A 110 -4.15 8.06 -16.04
CA PHE A 110 -4.66 9.43 -16.04
C PHE A 110 -3.52 10.47 -16.04
N MET A 111 -2.52 10.30 -15.19
CA MET A 111 -1.37 11.21 -15.11
C MET A 111 -0.59 11.26 -16.43
N TYR A 112 -0.38 10.13 -17.11
CA TYR A 112 0.25 10.10 -18.44
C TYR A 112 -0.63 10.72 -19.52
N THR A 113 -1.95 10.56 -19.47
CA THR A 113 -2.88 11.19 -20.43
C THR A 113 -2.81 12.71 -20.39
N TYR A 114 -2.75 13.27 -19.18
CA TYR A 114 -2.80 14.72 -18.97
C TYR A 114 -1.43 15.38 -18.81
N GLY A 115 -0.37 14.58 -18.66
CA GLY A 115 0.99 15.08 -18.43
C GLY A 115 1.16 15.69 -17.04
N LEU A 116 0.59 15.06 -16.02
CA LEU A 116 0.67 15.51 -14.63
C LEU A 116 1.93 14.94 -13.98
N GLY A 117 2.96 15.77 -13.80
CA GLY A 117 4.26 15.34 -13.28
C GLY A 117 5.08 14.45 -14.24
N VAL A 118 4.56 14.18 -15.43
CA VAL A 118 5.21 13.35 -16.46
C VAL A 118 4.96 13.93 -17.84
N THR A 119 5.79 13.59 -18.82
CA THR A 119 5.50 13.88 -20.21
C THR A 119 4.27 13.10 -20.66
N LYS A 120 3.36 13.76 -21.39
CA LYS A 120 2.18 13.10 -21.97
C LYS A 120 2.58 11.90 -22.81
N ASP A 121 2.04 10.73 -22.48
CA ASP A 121 2.26 9.49 -23.21
C ASP A 121 0.98 8.65 -23.23
N TYR A 122 0.27 8.71 -24.36
CA TYR A 122 -0.96 7.96 -24.54
C TYR A 122 -0.73 6.45 -24.64
N SER A 123 0.46 6.02 -25.07
CA SER A 123 0.80 4.60 -25.14
C SER A 123 0.95 4.01 -23.74
N GLN A 124 1.66 4.69 -22.86
CA GLN A 124 1.76 4.30 -21.45
C GLN A 124 0.40 4.36 -20.73
N SER A 125 -0.37 5.41 -20.99
CA SER A 125 -1.73 5.53 -20.45
C SER A 125 -2.58 4.31 -20.83
N PHE A 126 -2.58 3.93 -22.10
CA PHE A 126 -3.35 2.78 -22.58
C PHE A 126 -2.89 1.46 -21.93
N GLN A 127 -1.59 1.24 -21.82
CA GLN A 127 -1.03 0.06 -21.16
C GLN A 127 -1.47 -0.05 -19.69
N MET A 128 -1.47 1.06 -18.94
CA MET A 128 -1.90 1.07 -17.55
C MET A 128 -3.40 0.74 -17.40
N VAL A 129 -4.25 1.28 -18.27
CA VAL A 129 -5.68 0.99 -18.27
C VAL A 129 -5.94 -0.47 -18.67
N GLU A 130 -5.26 -0.99 -19.68
CA GLU A 130 -5.36 -2.39 -20.10
C GLU A 130 -4.94 -3.35 -18.98
N GLN A 131 -3.83 -3.05 -18.29
CA GLN A 131 -3.35 -3.82 -17.14
C GLN A 131 -4.39 -3.84 -16.03
N SER A 132 -5.00 -2.69 -15.71
CA SER A 132 -6.05 -2.60 -14.69
C SER A 132 -7.29 -3.43 -15.04
N CYS A 133 -7.65 -3.50 -16.30
CA CYS A 133 -8.75 -4.35 -16.79
C CYS A 133 -8.42 -5.84 -16.64
N HIS A 134 -7.21 -6.26 -16.97
CA HIS A 134 -6.75 -7.65 -16.82
C HIS A 134 -6.69 -8.07 -15.36
N SER A 135 -6.13 -7.24 -14.48
CA SER A 135 -6.05 -7.49 -13.05
C SER A 135 -7.43 -7.62 -12.40
N ARG A 136 -8.41 -6.87 -12.89
CA ARG A 136 -9.81 -6.96 -12.43
C ARG A 136 -10.47 -8.26 -12.88
N LYS A 137 -10.24 -8.69 -14.13
CA LYS A 137 -10.82 -9.91 -14.69
C LYS A 137 -10.30 -11.17 -13.98
N SER A 138 -9.01 -11.23 -13.69
CA SER A 138 -8.41 -12.37 -12.97
C SER A 138 -8.93 -12.50 -11.53
N ARG A 139 -9.27 -11.39 -10.86
CA ARG A 139 -9.87 -11.42 -9.52
C ARG A 139 -11.34 -11.84 -9.53
N SER A 140 -12.11 -11.45 -10.57
CA SER A 140 -13.53 -11.82 -10.66
C SER A 140 -13.72 -13.29 -11.01
N SER A 141 -12.83 -13.90 -11.78
CA SER A 141 -12.88 -15.34 -12.10
C SER A 141 -12.58 -16.23 -10.89
N ASN A 142 -11.90 -15.73 -9.88
CA ASN A 142 -11.60 -16.49 -8.65
C ASN A 142 -12.77 -16.49 -7.64
N TRP A 143 -13.82 -15.66 -7.87
CA TRP A 143 -15.01 -15.60 -7.00
C TRP A 143 -16.12 -16.58 -7.41
N TYR A 144 -16.16 -16.96 -8.67
CA TYR A 144 -17.09 -17.94 -9.19
C TYR A 144 -16.36 -19.26 -9.42
N GLY A 145 -15.91 -19.92 -8.32
CA GLY A 145 -15.21 -21.20 -8.38
C GLY A 145 -15.86 -22.17 -9.37
N GLU A 146 -15.49 -22.09 -10.65
CA GLU A 146 -15.80 -23.15 -11.60
C GLU A 146 -14.78 -24.27 -11.40
N PRO A 147 -15.25 -25.49 -11.12
CA PRO A 147 -14.37 -26.65 -11.11
C PRO A 147 -13.93 -26.94 -12.55
N LEU A 148 -12.63 -27.15 -12.72
CA LEU A 148 -12.06 -27.76 -13.90
C LEU A 148 -12.49 -29.22 -13.98
#